data_5f4716311f62eacd4627826a6a868578
#
_entry.id   5f4716311f62eacd4627826a6a868578
#
_cell.length_a   1.000
_cell.length_b   1.000
_cell.length_c   1.000
_cell.angle_alpha   90.00
_cell.angle_beta   90.00
_cell.angle_gamma   90.00
#
_symmetry.space_group_name_H-M   'P 1'
#
loop_
_entity.id
_entity.type
_entity.pdbx_description
1 polymer ?
#
loop_
_entity_poly.entity_id
_entity_poly.type
_entity_poly.pdbx_seq_one_letter_code
_entity_poly.pdbx_strand_id
1 'polypeptide(L)'
;MPSTFLYGANVRANGIRQHYLRYGGATGARASRPAIVLIPGITSPAITWGFVGETFGAAFDTYVLDVRGRGLSEASPALDYSLDAQADDVAAFVAALDLPRTSLVGHSMGARIAARAARRGIRGLASVVLVDPPVSGPNRRDYPGKLPWYIDSMALARAGTDAKGMRAFCPTWTDAELRLRAEWLHTCDERAVRMSYEGFHTDDFHADAAQLAVPSLLITAERGDVVRDDDVAELQRATPSMRHVRVPDAGHMIPWDNAAGFYAAFGDFLGAPLAA
;
A
#
# COMPACT_ATOMS: atom_id res chain seq x y z
N MET A 1 10.15 5.35 -22.09
CA MET A 1 9.61 6.69 -21.76
C MET A 1 10.59 7.38 -20.80
N PRO A 2 10.68 8.74 -20.74
CA PRO A 2 11.45 9.38 -19.68
C PRO A 2 10.86 9.02 -18.32
N SER A 3 11.72 8.97 -17.27
CA SER A 3 11.28 8.69 -15.90
C SER A 3 10.27 9.74 -15.44
N THR A 4 9.25 9.32 -14.73
CA THR A 4 8.27 10.19 -14.08
C THR A 4 8.66 10.56 -12.66
N PHE A 5 9.71 9.94 -12.10
CA PHE A 5 10.24 10.26 -10.78
C PHE A 5 10.70 11.72 -10.71
N LEU A 6 10.26 12.42 -9.70
CA LEU A 6 10.61 13.82 -9.47
C LEU A 6 11.61 13.97 -8.32
N TYR A 7 11.26 13.47 -7.14
CA TYR A 7 12.10 13.55 -5.94
C TYR A 7 11.53 12.69 -4.79
N GLY A 8 12.39 12.42 -3.80
CA GLY A 8 12.01 12.01 -2.46
C GLY A 8 12.00 13.22 -1.53
N ALA A 9 11.04 13.29 -0.61
CA ALA A 9 10.93 14.38 0.35
C ALA A 9 10.31 13.95 1.67
N ASN A 10 10.37 14.83 2.66
CA ASN A 10 9.76 14.63 3.96
C ASN A 10 8.73 15.72 4.24
N VAL A 11 7.68 15.36 4.93
CA VAL A 11 6.70 16.28 5.51
C VAL A 11 6.51 15.97 6.99
N ARG A 12 6.36 17.01 7.84
CA ARG A 12 5.92 16.80 9.22
C ARG A 12 4.40 16.81 9.26
N ALA A 13 3.83 15.67 9.60
CA ALA A 13 2.39 15.49 9.71
C ALA A 13 2.10 14.47 10.82
N ASN A 14 1.01 14.64 11.55
CA ASN A 14 0.63 13.79 12.70
C ASN A 14 1.76 13.57 13.72
N GLY A 15 2.53 14.61 13.99
CA GLY A 15 3.62 14.58 14.97
C GLY A 15 4.90 13.86 14.56
N ILE A 16 4.96 13.27 13.36
CA ILE A 16 6.12 12.53 12.86
C ILE A 16 6.68 13.14 11.57
N ARG A 17 7.90 12.75 11.22
CA ARG A 17 8.47 12.97 9.90
C ARG A 17 8.05 11.82 8.99
N GLN A 18 7.20 12.12 7.99
CA GLN A 18 6.79 11.18 6.97
C GLN A 18 7.60 11.40 5.69
N HIS A 19 8.22 10.35 5.18
CA HIS A 19 8.92 10.35 3.90
C HIS A 19 8.01 9.85 2.79
N TYR A 20 8.22 10.36 1.58
CA TYR A 20 7.52 9.91 0.37
C TYR A 20 8.38 10.10 -0.87
N LEU A 21 8.08 9.33 -1.89
CA LEU A 21 8.59 9.51 -3.25
C LEU A 21 7.48 10.11 -4.11
N ARG A 22 7.80 11.14 -4.92
CA ARG A 22 6.85 11.77 -5.83
C ARG A 22 7.17 11.46 -7.27
N TYR A 23 6.13 11.12 -8.03
CA TYR A 23 6.18 10.80 -9.46
C TYR A 23 5.11 11.59 -10.20
N GLY A 24 5.38 11.94 -11.46
CA GLY A 24 4.44 12.70 -12.28
C GLY A 24 4.27 14.14 -11.78
N GLY A 25 3.32 14.80 -12.34
CA GLY A 25 3.10 16.21 -12.04
C GLY A 25 3.96 17.13 -12.93
N ALA A 26 3.35 18.18 -13.49
CA ALA A 26 4.10 19.20 -14.18
C ALA A 26 4.82 20.06 -13.13
N THR A 27 6.13 20.26 -13.29
CA THR A 27 6.85 21.29 -12.55
C THR A 27 6.17 22.63 -12.80
N GLY A 28 5.57 23.20 -11.76
CA GLY A 28 4.88 24.53 -11.84
C GLY A 28 3.35 24.49 -12.03
N ALA A 29 2.73 23.38 -12.37
CA ALA A 29 1.27 23.27 -12.49
C ALA A 29 0.67 22.34 -11.42
N ARG A 30 0.60 22.80 -10.19
CA ARG A 30 0.01 22.10 -9.03
C ARG A 30 -1.47 21.74 -9.20
N ALA A 31 -2.13 22.22 -10.25
CA ALA A 31 -3.59 22.33 -10.32
C ALA A 31 -4.27 21.37 -11.30
N SER A 32 -3.58 20.54 -12.08
CA SER A 32 -4.26 19.86 -13.21
C SER A 32 -4.39 18.33 -13.12
N ARG A 33 -3.63 17.65 -12.26
CA ARG A 33 -3.71 16.19 -12.16
C ARG A 33 -4.28 15.74 -10.81
N PRO A 34 -5.20 14.76 -10.79
CA PRO A 34 -5.64 14.14 -9.56
C PRO A 34 -4.45 13.53 -8.80
N ALA A 35 -4.46 13.63 -7.47
CA ALA A 35 -3.42 13.05 -6.63
C ALA A 35 -3.71 11.58 -6.34
N ILE A 36 -2.67 10.75 -6.42
CA ILE A 36 -2.69 9.35 -5.95
C ILE A 36 -1.73 9.23 -4.77
N VAL A 37 -2.21 8.67 -3.67
CA VAL A 37 -1.37 8.28 -2.54
C VAL A 37 -1.30 6.75 -2.52
N LEU A 38 -0.13 6.21 -2.87
CA LEU A 38 0.17 4.78 -2.80
C LEU A 38 0.64 4.43 -1.40
N ILE A 39 -0.01 3.47 -0.77
CA ILE A 39 0.28 3.01 0.60
C ILE A 39 0.74 1.56 0.53
N PRO A 40 2.04 1.29 0.69
CA PRO A 40 2.62 -0.03 0.56
C PRO A 40 2.21 -1.02 1.65
N GLY A 41 2.61 -2.30 1.45
CA GLY A 41 2.41 -3.39 2.40
C GLY A 41 3.36 -3.33 3.61
N ILE A 42 3.22 -4.32 4.49
CA ILE A 42 3.79 -4.36 5.84
C ILE A 42 5.32 -4.25 5.92
N THR A 43 6.04 -4.78 4.93
CA THR A 43 7.51 -4.74 4.83
C THR A 43 7.98 -4.14 3.51
N SER A 44 7.30 -3.09 3.06
CA SER A 44 7.57 -2.49 1.75
C SER A 44 7.90 -1.00 1.90
N PRO A 45 9.19 -0.62 2.01
CA PRO A 45 9.60 0.77 1.85
C PRO A 45 9.17 1.33 0.49
N ALA A 46 8.88 2.64 0.43
CA ALA A 46 8.37 3.32 -0.77
C ALA A 46 9.21 3.06 -2.03
N ILE A 47 10.53 2.99 -1.87
CA ILE A 47 11.46 2.75 -2.98
C ILE A 47 11.20 1.42 -3.69
N THR A 48 10.73 0.40 -2.98
CA THR A 48 10.42 -0.91 -3.57
C THR A 48 9.17 -0.86 -4.46
N TRP A 49 8.38 0.20 -4.37
CA TRP A 49 7.19 0.49 -5.18
C TRP A 49 7.47 1.49 -6.31
N GLY A 50 8.73 1.82 -6.55
CA GLY A 50 9.15 2.82 -7.53
C GLY A 50 8.61 2.55 -8.93
N PHE A 51 8.61 1.30 -9.40
CA PHE A 51 8.07 0.92 -10.71
C PHE A 51 6.55 1.15 -10.83
N VAL A 52 5.81 0.95 -9.73
CA VAL A 52 4.38 1.30 -9.67
C VAL A 52 4.22 2.82 -9.71
N GLY A 53 5.03 3.55 -8.91
CA GLY A 53 5.06 5.00 -8.92
C GLY A 53 5.33 5.60 -10.30
N GLU A 54 6.27 5.03 -11.06
CA GLU A 54 6.58 5.42 -12.45
C GLU A 54 5.35 5.30 -13.36
N THR A 55 4.65 4.19 -13.32
CA THR A 55 3.46 3.95 -14.15
C THR A 55 2.32 4.89 -13.78
N PHE A 56 2.04 5.05 -12.48
CA PHE A 56 1.01 5.99 -12.02
C PHE A 56 1.38 7.44 -12.34
N GLY A 57 2.65 7.80 -12.20
CA GLY A 57 3.18 9.14 -12.50
C GLY A 57 2.98 9.57 -13.95
N ALA A 58 2.82 8.65 -14.90
CA ALA A 58 2.51 8.99 -16.28
C ALA A 58 1.15 9.70 -16.41
N ALA A 59 0.16 9.34 -15.57
CA ALA A 59 -1.20 9.88 -15.62
C ALA A 59 -1.55 10.82 -14.45
N PHE A 60 -0.95 10.63 -13.28
CA PHE A 60 -1.34 11.26 -12.02
C PHE A 60 -0.17 12.00 -11.34
N ASP A 61 -0.48 12.85 -10.36
CA ASP A 61 0.49 13.34 -9.38
C ASP A 61 0.55 12.30 -8.24
N THR A 62 1.59 11.48 -8.23
CA THR A 62 1.63 10.25 -7.45
C THR A 62 2.64 10.35 -6.31
N TYR A 63 2.19 9.98 -5.13
CA TYR A 63 2.96 9.96 -3.89
C TYR A 63 3.03 8.53 -3.35
N VAL A 64 4.21 7.96 -3.26
CA VAL A 64 4.43 6.65 -2.65
C VAL A 64 4.94 6.86 -1.23
N LEU A 65 4.18 6.43 -0.23
CA LEU A 65 4.51 6.67 1.18
C LEU A 65 5.49 5.63 1.72
N ASP A 66 6.44 6.10 2.52
CA ASP A 66 6.98 5.28 3.59
C ASP A 66 6.03 5.36 4.79
N VAL A 67 5.35 4.28 5.12
CA VAL A 67 4.51 4.21 6.32
C VAL A 67 5.40 4.30 7.56
N ARG A 68 4.90 4.91 8.67
CA ARG A 68 5.67 5.00 9.93
C ARG A 68 6.37 3.68 10.27
N GLY A 69 7.64 3.76 10.67
CA GLY A 69 8.47 2.58 10.94
C GLY A 69 8.93 1.82 9.69
N ARG A 70 8.84 2.39 8.50
CA ARG A 70 9.34 1.81 7.24
C ARG A 70 10.11 2.86 6.46
N GLY A 71 11.11 2.39 5.72
CA GLY A 71 11.90 3.24 4.84
C GLY A 71 12.56 4.40 5.57
N LEU A 72 12.32 5.59 5.07
CA LEU A 72 12.88 6.83 5.62
C LEU A 72 11.88 7.61 6.48
N SER A 73 10.67 7.11 6.71
CA SER A 73 9.75 7.68 7.69
C SER A 73 10.23 7.44 9.11
N GLU A 74 9.72 8.23 10.04
CA GLU A 74 10.14 8.16 11.44
C GLU A 74 9.85 6.78 12.04
N ALA A 75 10.85 6.25 12.75
CA ALA A 75 10.76 5.04 13.55
C ALA A 75 11.33 5.33 14.94
N SER A 76 10.61 4.96 15.99
CA SER A 76 11.02 5.17 17.37
C SER A 76 10.32 4.17 18.29
N PRO A 77 10.97 3.72 19.38
CA PRO A 77 10.32 2.93 20.42
C PRO A 77 9.11 3.57 21.08
N ALA A 78 9.01 4.91 21.02
CA ALA A 78 7.92 5.68 21.63
C ALA A 78 6.72 5.85 20.69
N LEU A 79 6.83 5.47 19.41
CA LEU A 79 5.73 5.63 18.45
C LEU A 79 4.68 4.52 18.60
N ASP A 80 3.43 4.94 18.47
CA ASP A 80 2.31 4.05 18.25
C ASP A 80 2.30 3.59 16.77
N TYR A 81 2.26 2.27 16.54
CA TYR A 81 2.20 1.66 15.22
C TYR A 81 0.85 1.00 14.93
N SER A 82 -0.19 1.35 15.71
CA SER A 82 -1.55 0.87 15.50
C SER A 82 -2.08 1.26 14.11
N LEU A 83 -3.11 0.56 13.66
CA LEU A 83 -3.80 0.89 12.41
C LEU A 83 -4.38 2.31 12.44
N ASP A 84 -4.89 2.75 13.61
CA ASP A 84 -5.42 4.10 13.79
C ASP A 84 -4.33 5.17 13.60
N ALA A 85 -3.18 5.01 14.23
CA ALA A 85 -2.07 5.93 14.08
C ALA A 85 -1.55 6.01 12.63
N GLN A 86 -1.50 4.87 11.94
CA GLN A 86 -1.12 4.83 10.51
C GLN A 86 -2.16 5.48 9.60
N ALA A 87 -3.45 5.33 9.90
CA ALA A 87 -4.55 5.98 9.18
C ALA A 87 -4.55 7.50 9.39
N ASP A 88 -4.29 7.95 10.61
CA ASP A 88 -4.17 9.37 10.95
C ASP A 88 -2.97 10.02 10.23
N ASP A 89 -1.87 9.27 10.03
CA ASP A 89 -0.74 9.72 9.22
C ASP A 89 -1.14 10.03 7.79
N VAL A 90 -1.90 9.13 7.16
CA VAL A 90 -2.34 9.32 5.77
C VAL A 90 -3.25 10.53 5.65
N ALA A 91 -4.19 10.71 6.57
CA ALA A 91 -5.08 11.87 6.59
C ALA A 91 -4.29 13.17 6.79
N ALA A 92 -3.36 13.19 7.73
CA ALA A 92 -2.50 14.33 8.00
C ALA A 92 -1.53 14.63 6.85
N PHE A 93 -1.02 13.59 6.15
CA PHE A 93 -0.19 13.75 4.96
C PHE A 93 -0.94 14.47 3.83
N VAL A 94 -2.15 14.01 3.51
CA VAL A 94 -3.01 14.64 2.48
C VAL A 94 -3.28 16.10 2.83
N ALA A 95 -3.59 16.38 4.09
CA ALA A 95 -3.85 17.74 4.57
C ALA A 95 -2.59 18.63 4.54
N ALA A 96 -1.44 18.12 4.98
CA ALA A 96 -0.20 18.88 5.05
C ALA A 96 0.34 19.28 3.67
N LEU A 97 0.10 18.46 2.64
CA LEU A 97 0.48 18.75 1.26
C LEU A 97 -0.64 19.46 0.47
N ASP A 98 -1.79 19.73 1.10
CA ASP A 98 -2.99 20.32 0.49
C ASP A 98 -3.35 19.64 -0.84
N LEU A 99 -3.43 18.31 -0.83
CA LEU A 99 -3.67 17.52 -2.03
C LEU A 99 -5.17 17.58 -2.41
N PRO A 100 -5.50 18.15 -3.57
CA PRO A 100 -6.88 18.17 -4.03
C PRO A 100 -7.24 16.85 -4.72
N ARG A 101 -8.51 16.42 -4.63
CA ARG A 101 -9.03 15.23 -5.35
C ARG A 101 -8.10 14.03 -5.26
N THR A 102 -7.86 13.57 -4.04
CA THR A 102 -6.93 12.49 -3.74
C THR A 102 -7.63 11.13 -3.83
N SER A 103 -7.01 10.17 -4.50
CA SER A 103 -7.37 8.75 -4.38
C SER A 103 -6.32 8.01 -3.56
N LEU A 104 -6.76 7.17 -2.63
CA LEU A 104 -5.88 6.29 -1.86
C LEU A 104 -5.81 4.94 -2.55
N VAL A 105 -4.62 4.43 -2.79
CA VAL A 105 -4.38 3.09 -3.35
C VAL A 105 -3.49 2.35 -2.35
N GLY A 106 -4.08 1.42 -1.61
CA GLY A 106 -3.37 0.65 -0.60
C GLY A 106 -3.22 -0.81 -0.99
N HIS A 107 -2.04 -1.38 -0.76
CA HIS A 107 -1.78 -2.81 -0.95
C HIS A 107 -1.61 -3.50 0.40
N SER A 108 -2.25 -4.67 0.58
CA SER A 108 -2.09 -5.48 1.79
C SER A 108 -2.39 -4.66 3.05
N MET A 109 -1.42 -4.51 3.97
CA MET A 109 -1.52 -3.59 5.12
C MET A 109 -1.97 -2.19 4.69
N GLY A 110 -1.41 -1.67 3.61
CA GLY A 110 -1.76 -0.35 3.08
C GLY A 110 -3.23 -0.22 2.67
N ALA A 111 -3.87 -1.32 2.25
CA ALA A 111 -5.31 -1.32 1.96
C ALA A 111 -6.15 -1.19 3.23
N ARG A 112 -5.74 -1.83 4.34
CA ARG A 112 -6.39 -1.64 5.65
C ARG A 112 -6.21 -0.20 6.13
N ILE A 113 -5.01 0.37 5.98
CA ILE A 113 -4.74 1.78 6.31
C ILE A 113 -5.62 2.70 5.46
N ALA A 114 -5.72 2.47 4.14
CA ALA A 114 -6.55 3.28 3.25
C ALA A 114 -8.03 3.25 3.63
N ALA A 115 -8.58 2.06 3.95
CA ALA A 115 -9.96 1.91 4.41
C ALA A 115 -10.21 2.66 5.73
N ARG A 116 -9.31 2.51 6.72
CA ARG A 116 -9.39 3.20 8.01
C ARG A 116 -9.23 4.71 7.85
N ALA A 117 -8.29 5.18 7.01
CA ALA A 117 -8.04 6.60 6.74
C ALA A 117 -9.24 7.27 6.04
N ALA A 118 -9.94 6.56 5.16
CA ALA A 118 -11.13 7.10 4.50
C ALA A 118 -12.23 7.57 5.47
N ARG A 119 -12.25 7.00 6.68
CA ARG A 119 -13.18 7.39 7.76
C ARG A 119 -12.78 8.65 8.52
N ARG A 120 -11.57 9.17 8.29
CA ARG A 120 -11.03 10.38 8.97
C ARG A 120 -11.51 11.69 8.37
N GLY A 121 -12.43 11.66 7.40
CA GLY A 121 -12.95 12.87 6.77
C GLY A 121 -11.91 13.62 5.94
N ILE A 122 -11.08 12.90 5.18
CA ILE A 122 -10.08 13.49 4.29
C ILE A 122 -10.78 14.39 3.26
N ARG A 123 -10.46 15.69 3.31
CA ARG A 123 -11.03 16.67 2.39
C ARG A 123 -10.61 16.34 0.95
N GLY A 124 -11.60 16.23 0.06
CA GLY A 124 -11.35 15.96 -1.36
C GLY A 124 -10.96 14.51 -1.65
N LEU A 125 -11.20 13.57 -0.73
CA LEU A 125 -11.06 12.15 -1.02
C LEU A 125 -12.01 11.75 -2.16
N ALA A 126 -11.42 11.31 -3.27
CA ALA A 126 -12.15 10.99 -4.49
C ALA A 126 -12.55 9.51 -4.57
N SER A 127 -11.66 8.63 -4.18
CA SER A 127 -11.89 7.17 -4.22
C SER A 127 -10.85 6.42 -3.37
N VAL A 128 -11.14 5.14 -3.12
CA VAL A 128 -10.22 4.21 -2.42
C VAL A 128 -10.08 2.94 -3.23
N VAL A 129 -8.85 2.49 -3.42
CA VAL A 129 -8.53 1.20 -4.05
C VAL A 129 -7.85 0.31 -3.01
N LEU A 130 -8.42 -0.86 -2.80
CA LEU A 130 -8.00 -1.86 -1.83
C LEU A 130 -7.40 -3.04 -2.60
N VAL A 131 -6.08 -3.15 -2.59
CA VAL A 131 -5.35 -4.19 -3.32
C VAL A 131 -4.99 -5.31 -2.35
N ASP A 132 -5.67 -6.43 -2.49
CA ASP A 132 -5.50 -7.69 -1.76
C ASP A 132 -5.33 -7.51 -0.23
N PRO A 133 -6.29 -6.85 0.45
CA PRO A 133 -6.21 -6.56 1.87
C PRO A 133 -6.24 -7.84 2.72
N PRO A 134 -5.48 -7.94 3.83
CA PRO A 134 -5.75 -8.93 4.87
C PRO A 134 -7.19 -8.78 5.39
N VAL A 135 -8.02 -9.79 5.17
CA VAL A 135 -9.44 -9.81 5.61
C VAL A 135 -9.65 -10.56 6.91
N SER A 136 -8.56 -11.03 7.53
CA SER A 136 -8.57 -11.56 8.90
C SER A 136 -9.00 -10.50 9.91
N GLY A 137 -9.34 -10.94 11.11
CA GLY A 137 -9.83 -10.06 12.17
C GLY A 137 -10.58 -10.86 13.24
N PRO A 138 -11.25 -10.20 14.18
CA PRO A 138 -11.99 -10.88 15.24
C PRO A 138 -13.04 -11.87 14.69
N ASN A 139 -12.99 -13.11 15.17
CA ASN A 139 -13.89 -14.21 14.76
C ASN A 139 -13.80 -14.59 13.27
N ARG A 140 -12.66 -14.29 12.61
CA ARG A 140 -12.40 -14.63 11.21
C ARG A 140 -11.24 -15.60 11.09
N ARG A 141 -11.06 -16.18 9.91
CA ARG A 141 -9.88 -17.00 9.63
C ARG A 141 -8.58 -16.20 9.82
N ASP A 142 -7.53 -16.91 10.21
CA ASP A 142 -6.21 -16.32 10.34
C ASP A 142 -5.70 -15.76 9.01
N TYR A 143 -4.88 -14.74 9.10
CA TYR A 143 -4.08 -14.30 7.96
C TYR A 143 -3.11 -15.42 7.54
N PRO A 144 -3.05 -15.77 6.24
CA PRO A 144 -2.27 -16.94 5.79
C PRO A 144 -0.75 -16.76 5.94
N GLY A 145 -0.25 -15.53 5.77
CA GLY A 145 1.17 -15.23 5.95
C GLY A 145 1.58 -15.34 7.42
N LYS A 146 2.74 -15.91 7.69
CA LYS A 146 3.21 -16.13 9.07
C LYS A 146 4.24 -15.09 9.47
N LEU A 147 4.15 -14.59 10.71
CA LEU A 147 5.05 -13.57 11.25
C LEU A 147 6.56 -13.92 11.08
N PRO A 148 7.02 -15.16 11.32
CA PRO A 148 8.41 -15.50 11.12
C PRO A 148 8.94 -15.18 9.72
N TRP A 149 8.14 -15.37 8.67
CA TRP A 149 8.57 -15.04 7.31
C TRP A 149 9.02 -13.56 7.17
N TYR A 150 8.30 -12.64 7.80
CA TYR A 150 8.66 -11.22 7.82
C TYR A 150 9.92 -10.97 8.65
N ILE A 151 9.96 -11.50 9.89
CA ILE A 151 11.04 -11.25 10.85
C ILE A 151 12.34 -11.85 10.35
N ASP A 152 12.32 -13.09 9.84
CA ASP A 152 13.51 -13.78 9.34
C ASP A 152 14.09 -13.09 8.10
N SER A 153 13.22 -12.63 7.18
CA SER A 153 13.67 -11.86 6.02
C SER A 153 14.30 -10.52 6.40
N MET A 154 13.74 -9.83 7.42
CA MET A 154 14.32 -8.60 7.97
C MET A 154 15.65 -8.84 8.68
N ALA A 155 15.74 -9.91 9.45
CA ALA A 155 16.98 -10.29 10.13
C ALA A 155 18.09 -10.60 9.12
N LEU A 156 17.75 -11.33 8.03
CA LEU A 156 18.69 -11.61 6.96
C LEU A 156 19.16 -10.32 6.26
N ALA A 157 18.25 -9.38 6.00
CA ALA A 157 18.61 -8.09 5.41
C ALA A 157 19.52 -7.26 6.32
N ARG A 158 19.26 -7.24 7.63
CA ARG A 158 20.12 -6.55 8.62
C ARG A 158 21.52 -7.17 8.73
N ALA A 159 21.64 -8.48 8.56
CA ALA A 159 22.92 -9.16 8.55
C ALA A 159 23.73 -8.93 7.26
N GLY A 160 23.12 -8.33 6.27
CA GLY A 160 23.67 -8.18 4.93
C GLY A 160 23.37 -9.39 4.07
N THR A 161 22.63 -9.19 2.99
CA THR A 161 22.27 -10.23 2.03
C THR A 161 22.19 -9.65 0.62
N ASP A 162 22.03 -10.53 -0.36
CA ASP A 162 21.90 -10.20 -1.76
C ASP A 162 20.58 -10.74 -2.34
N ALA A 163 20.42 -10.63 -3.65
CA ALA A 163 19.27 -11.16 -4.38
C ALA A 163 19.10 -12.68 -4.16
N LYS A 164 20.20 -13.43 -4.09
CA LYS A 164 20.16 -14.89 -3.90
C LYS A 164 19.57 -15.26 -2.54
N GLY A 165 19.98 -14.56 -1.48
CA GLY A 165 19.43 -14.77 -0.14
C GLY A 165 17.96 -14.38 -0.05
N MET A 166 17.54 -13.28 -0.68
CA MET A 166 16.14 -12.84 -0.70
C MET A 166 15.22 -13.76 -1.52
N ARG A 167 15.76 -14.53 -2.47
CA ARG A 167 14.96 -15.44 -3.30
C ARG A 167 14.22 -16.52 -2.51
N ALA A 168 14.74 -16.90 -1.33
CA ALA A 168 14.04 -17.83 -0.46
C ALA A 168 12.69 -17.29 0.05
N PHE A 169 12.54 -15.96 0.11
CA PHE A 169 11.32 -15.28 0.56
C PHE A 169 10.44 -14.80 -0.60
N CYS A 170 11.03 -14.47 -1.75
CA CYS A 170 10.31 -13.97 -2.92
C CYS A 170 10.80 -14.69 -4.19
N PRO A 171 10.42 -15.98 -4.38
CA PRO A 171 11.01 -16.83 -5.41
C PRO A 171 10.71 -16.40 -6.84
N THR A 172 9.62 -15.69 -7.08
CA THR A 172 9.15 -15.25 -8.40
C THR A 172 9.74 -13.90 -8.85
N TRP A 173 10.36 -13.17 -7.93
CA TRP A 173 10.86 -11.83 -8.22
C TRP A 173 12.15 -11.84 -9.04
N THR A 174 12.34 -10.80 -9.85
CA THR A 174 13.56 -10.58 -10.61
C THR A 174 14.75 -10.28 -9.69
N ASP A 175 15.96 -10.48 -10.19
CA ASP A 175 17.18 -10.15 -9.41
C ASP A 175 17.26 -8.66 -9.04
N ALA A 176 16.72 -7.78 -9.87
CA ALA A 176 16.70 -6.34 -9.58
C ALA A 176 15.78 -6.02 -8.39
N GLU A 177 14.59 -6.60 -8.36
CA GLU A 177 13.63 -6.44 -7.26
C GLU A 177 14.15 -7.08 -5.95
N LEU A 178 14.77 -8.26 -6.06
CA LEU A 178 15.39 -8.93 -4.91
C LEU A 178 16.56 -8.12 -4.35
N ARG A 179 17.42 -7.53 -5.19
CA ARG A 179 18.49 -6.62 -4.73
C ARG A 179 17.92 -5.42 -3.99
N LEU A 180 16.92 -4.77 -4.58
CA LEU A 180 16.28 -3.62 -3.95
C LEU A 180 15.64 -3.97 -2.61
N ARG A 181 15.00 -5.13 -2.52
CA ARG A 181 14.47 -5.64 -1.25
C ARG A 181 15.58 -5.92 -0.24
N ALA A 182 16.67 -6.57 -0.64
CA ALA A 182 17.82 -6.84 0.23
C ALA A 182 18.43 -5.55 0.80
N GLU A 183 18.55 -4.53 -0.04
CA GLU A 183 19.10 -3.23 0.34
C GLU A 183 18.20 -2.44 1.29
N TRP A 184 16.88 -2.55 1.18
CA TRP A 184 15.97 -1.64 1.88
C TRP A 184 15.14 -2.29 2.98
N LEU A 185 15.02 -3.62 3.01
CA LEU A 185 14.16 -4.28 4.00
C LEU A 185 14.61 -4.04 5.44
N HIS A 186 15.92 -3.84 5.68
CA HIS A 186 16.47 -3.53 7.00
C HIS A 186 15.96 -2.20 7.57
N THR A 187 15.42 -1.30 6.74
CA THR A 187 14.81 -0.03 7.17
C THR A 187 13.42 -0.19 7.76
N CYS A 188 12.85 -1.40 7.73
CA CYS A 188 11.62 -1.70 8.44
C CYS A 188 11.90 -1.94 9.92
N ASP A 189 11.20 -1.21 10.78
CA ASP A 189 11.22 -1.40 12.23
C ASP A 189 10.46 -2.67 12.62
N GLU A 190 11.09 -3.56 13.39
CA GLU A 190 10.51 -4.85 13.75
C GLU A 190 9.26 -4.70 14.63
N ARG A 191 9.24 -3.74 15.54
CA ARG A 191 8.07 -3.47 16.39
C ARG A 191 6.89 -3.02 15.52
N ALA A 192 7.14 -2.12 14.57
CA ALA A 192 6.13 -1.65 13.64
C ALA A 192 5.54 -2.80 12.81
N VAL A 193 6.37 -3.75 12.38
CA VAL A 193 5.94 -4.93 11.64
C VAL A 193 5.12 -5.87 12.53
N ARG A 194 5.59 -6.14 13.77
CA ARG A 194 4.88 -7.01 14.73
C ARG A 194 3.50 -6.44 15.08
N MET A 195 3.41 -5.14 15.42
CA MET A 195 2.13 -4.50 15.74
C MET A 195 1.16 -4.49 14.56
N SER A 196 1.65 -4.23 13.35
CA SER A 196 0.80 -4.29 12.15
C SER A 196 0.32 -5.72 11.85
N TYR A 197 1.16 -6.73 12.07
CA TYR A 197 0.79 -8.12 11.90
C TYR A 197 -0.27 -8.55 12.94
N GLU A 198 -0.10 -8.14 14.19
CA GLU A 198 -1.10 -8.36 15.25
C GLU A 198 -2.44 -7.68 14.90
N GLY A 199 -2.40 -6.46 14.38
CA GLY A 199 -3.56 -5.75 13.88
C GLY A 199 -4.32 -6.48 12.77
N PHE A 200 -3.70 -7.39 12.02
CA PHE A 200 -4.43 -8.23 11.06
C PHE A 200 -5.41 -9.19 11.73
N HIS A 201 -5.22 -9.49 13.01
CA HIS A 201 -6.05 -10.41 13.78
C HIS A 201 -6.98 -9.68 14.76
N THR A 202 -6.64 -8.47 15.17
CA THR A 202 -7.36 -7.71 16.19
C THR A 202 -8.24 -6.59 15.65
N ASP A 203 -7.90 -6.02 14.49
CA ASP A 203 -8.69 -4.96 13.84
C ASP A 203 -9.72 -5.54 12.87
N ASP A 204 -10.91 -4.97 12.84
CA ASP A 204 -12.00 -5.39 11.94
C ASP A 204 -11.96 -4.61 10.62
N PHE A 205 -11.33 -5.20 9.60
CA PHE A 205 -11.29 -4.63 8.25
C PHE A 205 -12.67 -4.52 7.59
N HIS A 206 -13.58 -5.48 7.85
CA HIS A 206 -14.91 -5.47 7.25
C HIS A 206 -15.75 -4.32 7.77
N ALA A 207 -15.60 -4.00 9.07
CA ALA A 207 -16.22 -2.81 9.64
C ALA A 207 -15.70 -1.51 9.04
N ASP A 208 -14.40 -1.45 8.67
CA ASP A 208 -13.83 -0.30 7.97
C ASP A 208 -14.34 -0.20 6.54
N ALA A 209 -14.35 -1.31 5.80
CA ALA A 209 -14.83 -1.37 4.42
C ALA A 209 -16.31 -1.00 4.30
N ALA A 210 -17.14 -1.47 5.23
CA ALA A 210 -18.58 -1.16 5.27
C ALA A 210 -18.88 0.35 5.46
N GLN A 211 -17.93 1.13 5.94
CA GLN A 211 -18.09 2.58 6.17
C GLN A 211 -17.49 3.44 5.05
N LEU A 212 -17.04 2.85 3.94
CA LEU A 212 -16.54 3.60 2.79
C LEU A 212 -17.69 4.39 2.14
N ALA A 213 -17.61 5.72 2.24
CA ALA A 213 -18.59 6.65 1.67
C ALA A 213 -18.19 7.19 0.29
N VAL A 214 -17.05 6.76 -0.25
CA VAL A 214 -16.55 7.16 -1.56
C VAL A 214 -16.50 5.96 -2.51
N PRO A 215 -16.47 6.15 -3.83
CA PRO A 215 -16.23 5.06 -4.77
C PRO A 215 -15.06 4.19 -4.35
N SER A 216 -15.26 2.89 -4.34
CA SER A 216 -14.24 1.94 -3.91
C SER A 216 -14.06 0.80 -4.91
N LEU A 217 -12.80 0.36 -5.06
CA LEU A 217 -12.40 -0.76 -5.92
C LEU A 217 -11.59 -1.75 -5.08
N LEU A 218 -12.03 -3.00 -5.09
CA LEU A 218 -11.29 -4.14 -4.54
C LEU A 218 -10.59 -4.86 -5.67
N ILE A 219 -9.27 -4.99 -5.59
CA ILE A 219 -8.46 -5.77 -6.52
C ILE A 219 -7.92 -6.98 -5.75
N THR A 220 -8.16 -8.20 -6.24
CA THR A 220 -7.72 -9.43 -5.56
C THR A 220 -6.84 -10.29 -6.48
N ALA A 221 -6.00 -11.10 -5.87
CA ALA A 221 -5.17 -12.07 -6.56
C ALA A 221 -5.95 -13.35 -6.87
N GLU A 222 -5.69 -13.98 -8.02
CA GLU A 222 -6.30 -15.27 -8.36
C GLU A 222 -5.63 -16.43 -7.61
N ARG A 223 -4.30 -16.42 -7.49
CA ARG A 223 -3.49 -17.45 -6.82
C ARG A 223 -3.19 -17.09 -5.37
N GLY A 224 -4.04 -16.37 -4.70
CA GLY A 224 -3.83 -15.94 -3.32
C GLY A 224 -4.82 -16.60 -2.37
N ASP A 225 -4.45 -16.63 -1.09
CA ASP A 225 -5.32 -17.06 0.01
C ASP A 225 -5.60 -15.90 0.99
N VAL A 226 -5.21 -14.69 0.62
CA VAL A 226 -5.42 -13.49 1.44
C VAL A 226 -6.87 -13.06 1.35
N VAL A 227 -7.44 -13.00 0.14
CA VAL A 227 -8.86 -12.72 -0.09
C VAL A 227 -9.48 -13.86 -0.90
N ARG A 228 -10.47 -14.53 -0.33
CA ARG A 228 -11.22 -15.62 -0.98
C ARG A 228 -12.53 -15.11 -1.57
N ASP A 229 -13.21 -15.95 -2.36
CA ASP A 229 -14.50 -15.60 -2.96
C ASP A 229 -15.57 -15.26 -1.92
N ASP A 230 -15.61 -15.99 -0.81
CA ASP A 230 -16.54 -15.73 0.28
C ASP A 230 -16.28 -14.37 0.93
N ASP A 231 -15.01 -13.98 1.09
CA ASP A 231 -14.63 -12.66 1.61
C ASP A 231 -15.08 -11.55 0.66
N VAL A 232 -14.89 -11.74 -0.65
CA VAL A 232 -15.37 -10.79 -1.69
C VAL A 232 -16.88 -10.64 -1.60
N ALA A 233 -17.61 -11.75 -1.54
CA ALA A 233 -19.06 -11.74 -1.46
C ALA A 233 -19.57 -11.04 -0.19
N GLU A 234 -18.87 -11.20 0.93
CA GLU A 234 -19.19 -10.51 2.18
C GLU A 234 -18.94 -9.01 2.08
N LEU A 235 -17.78 -8.60 1.57
CA LEU A 235 -17.43 -7.19 1.37
C LEU A 235 -18.39 -6.48 0.43
N GLN A 236 -18.81 -7.13 -0.66
CA GLN A 236 -19.79 -6.57 -1.60
C GLN A 236 -21.20 -6.49 -1.01
N ARG A 237 -21.58 -7.42 -0.12
CA ARG A 237 -22.85 -7.30 0.62
C ARG A 237 -22.85 -6.12 1.58
N ALA A 238 -21.71 -5.89 2.27
CA ALA A 238 -21.54 -4.77 3.19
C ALA A 238 -21.40 -3.41 2.45
N THR A 239 -20.83 -3.42 1.25
CA THR A 239 -20.58 -2.23 0.43
C THR A 239 -20.98 -2.51 -1.02
N PRO A 240 -22.30 -2.46 -1.35
CA PRO A 240 -22.81 -2.86 -2.67
C PRO A 240 -22.24 -2.04 -3.84
N SER A 241 -21.77 -0.83 -3.59
CA SER A 241 -21.14 0.05 -4.59
C SER A 241 -19.66 -0.29 -4.85
N MET A 242 -19.05 -1.17 -4.08
CA MET A 242 -17.65 -1.58 -4.25
C MET A 242 -17.49 -2.39 -5.53
N ARG A 243 -16.70 -1.88 -6.47
CA ARG A 243 -16.30 -2.64 -7.66
C ARG A 243 -15.26 -3.70 -7.25
N HIS A 244 -15.28 -4.85 -7.91
CA HIS A 244 -14.29 -5.91 -7.70
C HIS A 244 -13.68 -6.35 -9.02
N VAL A 245 -12.37 -6.54 -9.03
CA VAL A 245 -11.61 -7.13 -10.14
C VAL A 245 -10.61 -8.13 -9.57
N ARG A 246 -10.59 -9.33 -10.14
CA ARG A 246 -9.58 -10.35 -9.86
C ARG A 246 -8.50 -10.32 -10.93
N VAL A 247 -7.24 -10.27 -10.52
CA VAL A 247 -6.09 -10.29 -11.41
C VAL A 247 -5.66 -11.74 -11.64
N PRO A 248 -5.73 -12.25 -12.88
CA PRO A 248 -5.35 -13.62 -13.18
C PRO A 248 -3.84 -13.81 -12.99
N ASP A 249 -3.43 -15.05 -12.73
CA ASP A 249 -2.03 -15.46 -12.60
C ASP A 249 -1.21 -14.67 -11.56
N ALA A 250 -1.85 -13.95 -10.65
CA ALA A 250 -1.20 -13.20 -9.59
C ALA A 250 -1.39 -13.85 -8.22
N GLY A 251 -0.35 -13.88 -7.40
CA GLY A 251 -0.40 -14.09 -5.97
C GLY A 251 -0.54 -12.75 -5.22
N HIS A 252 -0.34 -12.76 -3.90
CA HIS A 252 -0.50 -11.58 -3.05
C HIS A 252 0.27 -10.33 -3.51
N MET A 253 1.44 -10.52 -4.12
CA MET A 253 2.26 -9.43 -4.64
C MET A 253 1.87 -9.10 -6.08
N ILE A 254 0.60 -8.78 -6.31
CA ILE A 254 -0.03 -8.60 -7.63
C ILE A 254 0.82 -7.81 -8.62
N PRO A 255 1.38 -6.60 -8.28
CA PRO A 255 2.17 -5.83 -9.23
C PRO A 255 3.46 -6.51 -9.69
N TRP A 256 4.04 -7.40 -8.87
CA TRP A 256 5.23 -8.17 -9.22
C TRP A 256 4.90 -9.43 -10.02
N ASP A 257 3.76 -10.06 -9.71
CA ASP A 257 3.37 -11.31 -10.36
C ASP A 257 2.73 -11.09 -11.74
N ASN A 258 1.89 -10.06 -11.88
CA ASN A 258 1.22 -9.70 -13.13
C ASN A 258 0.99 -8.17 -13.21
N ALA A 259 2.02 -7.43 -13.58
CA ALA A 259 1.96 -5.97 -13.70
C ALA A 259 0.89 -5.51 -14.71
N ALA A 260 0.81 -6.14 -15.88
CA ALA A 260 -0.18 -5.78 -16.90
C ALA A 260 -1.62 -5.98 -16.40
N GLY A 261 -1.89 -7.13 -15.77
CA GLY A 261 -3.19 -7.41 -15.16
C GLY A 261 -3.50 -6.45 -14.01
N PHE A 262 -2.50 -6.09 -13.19
CA PHE A 262 -2.65 -5.13 -12.11
C PHE A 262 -3.11 -3.76 -12.63
N TYR A 263 -2.42 -3.19 -13.63
CA TYR A 263 -2.80 -1.89 -14.17
C TYR A 263 -4.13 -1.94 -14.92
N ALA A 264 -4.39 -3.02 -15.66
CA ALA A 264 -5.66 -3.21 -16.35
C ALA A 264 -6.87 -3.29 -15.39
N ALA A 265 -6.66 -3.79 -14.16
CA ALA A 265 -7.71 -3.90 -13.15
C ALA A 265 -8.31 -2.55 -12.71
N PHE A 266 -7.58 -1.46 -12.88
CA PHE A 266 -8.10 -0.11 -12.60
C PHE A 266 -9.11 0.37 -13.65
N GLY A 267 -8.95 -0.07 -14.92
CA GLY A 267 -9.82 0.38 -16.01
C GLY A 267 -9.96 1.90 -16.05
N ASP A 268 -11.21 2.36 -15.94
CA ASP A 268 -11.58 3.79 -15.88
C ASP A 268 -11.73 4.35 -14.45
N PHE A 269 -11.52 3.50 -13.44
CA PHE A 269 -11.89 3.82 -12.05
C PHE A 269 -11.24 5.09 -11.51
N LEU A 270 -9.99 5.35 -11.86
CA LEU A 270 -9.25 6.55 -11.43
C LEU A 270 -9.43 7.74 -12.37
N GLY A 271 -10.18 7.60 -13.46
CA GLY A 271 -10.44 8.65 -14.44
C GLY A 271 -9.38 8.78 -15.54
N ALA A 272 -8.35 7.94 -15.53
CA ALA A 272 -7.38 7.79 -16.61
C ALA A 272 -6.85 6.35 -16.63
N PRO A 273 -6.59 5.78 -17.83
CA PRO A 273 -6.02 4.43 -17.92
C PRO A 273 -4.57 4.41 -17.42
N LEU A 274 -4.19 3.26 -16.86
CA LEU A 274 -2.82 2.93 -16.53
C LEU A 274 -2.32 1.92 -17.58
N ALA A 275 -1.15 2.18 -18.15
CA ALA A 275 -0.50 1.26 -19.09
C ALA A 275 0.82 0.78 -18.49
N ALA A 276 1.05 -0.55 -18.55
CA ALA A 276 2.31 -1.18 -18.12
C ALA A 276 3.48 -0.77 -19.03
#